data_09b777e5db1fb3152e6ac47b72388026
#
_entry.id   09b777e5db1fb3152e6ac47b72388026
#
_cell.length_a   1.000
_cell.length_b   1.000
_cell.length_c   1.000
_cell.angle_alpha   90.00
_cell.angle_beta   90.00
_cell.angle_gamma   90.00
#
_symmetry.space_group_name_H-M   'P 1'
#
loop_
_entity.id
_entity.type
_entity.pdbx_description
1 polymer ?
#
loop_
_entity_poly.entity_id
_entity_poly.type
_entity_poly.pdbx_seq_one_letter_code
_entity_poly.pdbx_strand_id
1 'polypeptide(L)' 'QAMGNSYMHFVRVTADAASGAFATGFGVVDSIMHSPQSATTAGYRVFMNANSALTANPGSVAVSGAANGDVLFFHIFGH' A
#
# COMPACT_ATOMS: atom_id res chain seq x y z
N GLN A 1 -0.88 -23.55 8.39
CA GLN A 1 -0.92 -22.41 8.53
C GLN A 1 -1.72 -21.72 7.53
N ALA A 2 -2.31 -20.81 7.95
CA ALA A 2 -3.29 -20.20 7.15
C ALA A 2 -2.69 -19.46 5.99
N MET A 3 -1.41 -19.30 5.99
CA MET A 3 -0.80 -18.52 4.93
C MET A 3 -0.69 -19.28 3.63
N GLY A 4 -0.65 -20.60 3.66
CA GLY A 4 -0.69 -21.43 2.51
C GLY A 4 0.09 -20.92 1.31
N ASN A 5 -0.60 -20.26 0.40
CA ASN A 5 -0.02 -19.73 -0.82
C ASN A 5 0.28 -18.24 -0.76
N SER A 6 0.18 -17.64 0.40
CA SER A 6 0.43 -16.22 0.54
C SER A 6 1.88 -15.93 0.87
N TYR A 7 2.34 -14.80 0.42
CA TYR A 7 3.70 -14.31 0.66
C TYR A 7 3.61 -12.93 1.27
N MET A 8 4.70 -12.49 1.89
CA MET A 8 4.77 -11.17 2.50
C MET A 8 5.85 -10.34 1.84
N HIS A 9 5.51 -9.09 1.50
CA HIS A 9 6.47 -8.07 1.10
C HIS A 9 6.51 -6.97 2.16
N PHE A 10 7.71 -6.55 2.50
CA PHE A 10 7.89 -5.38 3.33
C PHE A 10 8.38 -4.24 2.44
N VAL A 11 7.63 -3.15 2.37
CA VAL A 11 7.90 -2.05 1.46
C VAL A 11 7.93 -0.75 2.22
N ARG A 12 8.93 0.07 1.94
CA ARG A 12 9.00 1.43 2.42
C ARG A 12 8.70 2.37 1.25
N VAL A 13 7.75 3.24 1.43
CA VAL A 13 7.32 4.17 0.38
C VAL A 13 7.45 5.60 0.88
N THR A 14 8.08 6.45 0.09
CA THR A 14 8.08 7.88 0.32
C THR A 14 7.07 8.50 -0.62
N ALA A 15 6.05 9.15 -0.07
CA ALA A 15 5.00 9.75 -0.87
C ALA A 15 5.55 10.98 -1.58
N ASP A 16 5.28 11.09 -2.88
CA ASP A 16 5.66 12.26 -3.66
C ASP A 16 4.45 13.08 -4.09
N ALA A 17 3.27 12.67 -3.65
CA ALA A 17 2.02 13.36 -3.93
C ALA A 17 0.98 12.95 -2.89
N ALA A 18 -0.17 13.63 -2.91
CA ALA A 18 -1.25 13.31 -1.98
C ALA A 18 -1.84 11.93 -2.22
N SER A 19 -1.78 11.43 -3.44
CA SER A 19 -2.25 10.09 -3.75
C SER A 19 -1.34 9.44 -4.78
N GLY A 20 -1.31 8.14 -4.77
CA GLY A 20 -0.50 7.38 -5.71
C GLY A 20 -0.73 5.90 -5.52
N ALA A 21 -0.09 5.10 -6.36
CA ALA A 21 -0.21 3.66 -6.28
C ALA A 21 1.12 3.02 -6.66
N PHE A 22 1.32 1.80 -6.19
CA PHE A 22 2.48 1.03 -6.58
C PHE A 22 2.08 -0.44 -6.75
N ALA A 23 2.81 -1.13 -7.61
CA ALA A 23 2.59 -2.55 -7.83
C ALA A 23 3.38 -3.34 -6.80
N THR A 24 2.76 -4.37 -6.23
CA THR A 24 3.40 -5.20 -5.21
C THR A 24 4.18 -6.36 -5.78
N GLY A 25 3.93 -6.71 -7.03
CA GLY A 25 4.46 -7.93 -7.63
C GLY A 25 3.56 -9.14 -7.42
N PHE A 26 2.54 -9.03 -6.59
CA PHE A 26 1.55 -10.08 -6.43
C PHE A 26 0.48 -9.98 -7.50
N GLY A 27 -0.17 -11.09 -7.79
CA GLY A 27 -1.36 -11.06 -8.64
C GLY A 27 -2.55 -10.49 -7.89
N VAL A 28 -2.63 -10.77 -6.59
CA VAL A 28 -3.71 -10.26 -5.74
C VAL A 28 -3.12 -9.96 -4.37
N VAL A 29 -3.54 -8.83 -3.78
CA VAL A 29 -3.18 -8.49 -2.41
C VAL A 29 -4.29 -8.99 -1.49
N ASP A 30 -3.90 -9.75 -0.46
CA ASP A 30 -4.86 -10.33 0.48
C ASP A 30 -5.08 -9.44 1.70
N SER A 31 -4.01 -8.84 2.23
CA SER A 31 -4.13 -7.92 3.34
C SER A 31 -2.91 -7.02 3.42
N ILE A 32 -3.06 -5.90 4.11
CA ILE A 32 -2.00 -4.93 4.29
C ILE A 32 -2.00 -4.47 5.73
N MET A 33 -0.80 -4.42 6.32
CA MET A 33 -0.57 -3.67 7.55
C MET A 33 0.34 -2.50 7.20
N HIS A 34 0.02 -1.33 7.73
CA HIS A 34 0.82 -0.15 7.42
C HIS A 34 1.03 0.69 8.67
N SER A 35 2.15 1.40 8.67
CA SER A 35 2.43 2.38 9.72
C SER A 35 3.22 3.53 9.14
N PRO A 36 2.96 4.75 9.56
CA PRO A 36 3.77 5.88 9.13
C PRO A 36 5.06 5.91 9.93
N GLN A 37 6.18 6.08 9.25
CA GLN A 37 7.41 6.42 9.92
C GLN A 37 7.44 7.93 10.17
N SER A 38 7.01 8.69 9.18
CA SER A 38 7.00 10.13 9.24
C SER A 38 5.83 10.60 8.39
N ALA A 39 4.85 11.21 9.02
CA ALA A 39 3.68 11.70 8.30
C ALA A 39 3.28 13.04 8.88
N THR A 40 3.13 14.03 8.01
CA THR A 40 2.69 15.36 8.40
C THR A 40 1.19 15.49 8.33
N THR A 41 0.53 14.56 7.64
CA THR A 41 -0.92 14.57 7.48
C THR A 41 -1.49 13.32 8.13
N ALA A 42 -2.36 13.52 9.11
CA ALA A 42 -3.11 12.40 9.69
C ALA A 42 -4.25 12.01 8.77
N GLY A 43 -4.65 10.76 8.82
CA GLY A 43 -5.85 10.33 8.11
C GLY A 43 -5.63 9.89 6.68
N TYR A 44 -4.40 9.58 6.30
CA TYR A 44 -4.19 8.96 4.99
C TYR A 44 -4.89 7.59 4.95
N ARG A 45 -5.24 7.16 3.74
CA ARG A 45 -5.94 5.91 3.53
C ARG A 45 -5.17 5.02 2.58
N VAL A 46 -5.27 3.71 2.80
CA VAL A 46 -4.60 2.71 1.99
C VAL A 46 -5.66 1.78 1.42
N PHE A 47 -5.58 1.53 0.12
CA PHE A 47 -6.51 0.65 -0.58
C PHE A 47 -5.71 -0.44 -1.27
N MET A 48 -6.21 -1.65 -1.22
CA MET A 48 -5.55 -2.76 -1.88
C MET A 48 -6.29 -3.15 -3.14
N ASN A 49 -5.53 -3.65 -4.11
CA ASN A 49 -6.04 -4.05 -5.42
C ASN A 49 -6.70 -2.88 -6.14
N ALA A 50 -6.04 -1.71 -6.06
CA ALA A 50 -6.54 -0.50 -6.69
C ALA A 50 -5.37 0.35 -7.20
N ASN A 51 -5.63 1.17 -8.20
CA ASN A 51 -4.66 2.13 -8.70
C ASN A 51 -4.90 3.51 -8.06
N SER A 52 -4.12 4.50 -8.44
CA SER A 52 -4.19 5.84 -7.85
C SER A 52 -5.54 6.52 -8.09
N ALA A 53 -6.31 6.09 -9.05
CA ALA A 53 -7.66 6.59 -9.28
C ALA A 53 -8.70 5.75 -8.53
N LEU A 54 -8.26 4.80 -7.71
CA LEU A 54 -9.11 3.88 -6.93
C LEU A 54 -9.95 2.98 -7.82
N THR A 55 -9.45 2.71 -9.02
CA THR A 55 -10.06 1.76 -9.93
C THR A 55 -9.44 0.39 -9.67
N ALA A 56 -10.23 -0.66 -9.79
CA ALA A 56 -9.77 -2.02 -9.52
C ALA A 56 -8.50 -2.32 -10.32
N ASN A 57 -7.47 -2.78 -9.62
CA ASN A 57 -6.18 -3.11 -10.22
C ASN A 57 -5.49 -4.15 -9.34
N PRO A 58 -5.78 -5.43 -9.56
CA PRO A 58 -5.25 -6.48 -8.71
C PRO A 58 -3.73 -6.43 -8.60
N GLY A 59 -3.23 -6.65 -7.40
CA GLY A 59 -1.81 -6.64 -7.13
C GLY A 59 -1.21 -5.27 -6.86
N SER A 60 -2.02 -4.21 -6.90
CA SER A 60 -1.57 -2.85 -6.63
C SER A 60 -2.06 -2.38 -5.27
N VAL A 61 -1.35 -1.40 -4.72
CA VAL A 61 -1.72 -0.73 -3.48
C VAL A 61 -1.80 0.76 -3.76
N ALA A 62 -2.91 1.37 -3.39
CA ALA A 62 -3.12 2.80 -3.56
C ALA A 62 -3.13 3.50 -2.21
N VAL A 63 -2.59 4.70 -2.18
CA VAL A 63 -2.56 5.54 -0.98
C VAL A 63 -3.20 6.87 -1.34
N SER A 64 -4.06 7.38 -0.46
CA SER A 64 -4.74 8.65 -0.65
C SER A 64 -4.68 9.46 0.64
N GLY A 65 -4.53 10.76 0.51
CA GLY A 65 -4.55 11.66 1.66
C GLY A 65 -3.20 11.83 2.35
N ALA A 66 -2.13 11.32 1.76
CA ALA A 66 -0.78 11.55 2.29
C ALA A 66 -0.28 12.91 1.82
N ALA A 67 0.81 13.36 2.45
CA ALA A 67 1.48 14.59 2.04
C ALA A 67 2.81 14.25 1.38
N ASN A 68 3.26 15.14 0.52
CA ASN A 68 4.56 14.97 -0.13
C ASN A 68 5.65 14.87 0.93
N GLY A 69 6.45 13.83 0.85
CA GLY A 69 7.53 13.58 1.79
C GLY A 69 7.20 12.65 2.93
N ASP A 70 5.92 12.26 3.09
CA ASP A 70 5.55 11.29 4.10
C ASP A 70 6.21 9.94 3.80
N VAL A 71 6.70 9.28 4.84
CA VAL A 71 7.34 7.97 4.71
C VAL A 71 6.44 6.94 5.38
N LEU A 72 6.07 5.94 4.61
CA LEU A 72 5.13 4.92 5.06
C LEU A 72 5.76 3.55 4.90
N PHE A 73 5.49 2.66 5.85
CA PHE A 73 5.88 1.27 5.77
C PHE A 73 4.68 0.39 5.55
N PHE A 74 4.85 -0.60 4.71
CA PHE A 74 3.79 -1.55 4.41
C PHE A 74 4.28 -2.97 4.60
N HIS A 75 3.47 -3.78 5.26
CA HIS A 75 3.60 -5.24 5.26
C HIS A 75 2.44 -5.75 4.42
N ILE A 76 2.74 -6.28 3.25
CA ILE A 76 1.74 -6.64 2.26
C ILE A 76 1.74 -8.15 2.11
N PHE A 77 0.56 -8.73 2.25
CA PHE A 77 0.38 -10.17 2.10
C PHE A 77 -0.43 -10.42 0.83
N GLY A 78 0.04 -11.35 0.01
CA GLY A 78 -0.63 -11.64 -1.24
C GLY A 78 -0.09 -12.88 -1.92
N HIS A 79 -0.58 -13.12 -3.12
CA HIS A 79 -0.16 -14.29 -3.88
C HIS A 79 -0.23 -14.05 -5.38
#